data_4e8271e29aec50f20b5abca7d93109a2
#
_entry.id   4e8271e29aec50f20b5abca7d93109a2
#
_cell.length_a   1.000
_cell.length_b   1.000
_cell.length_c   1.000
_cell.angle_alpha   90.00
_cell.angle_beta   90.00
_cell.angle_gamma   90.00
#
_symmetry.space_group_name_H-M   'P 1'
#
loop_
_entity.id
_entity.type
_entity.pdbx_description
1 polymer ?
#
loop_
_entity_poly.entity_id
_entity_poly.type
_entity_poly.pdbx_seq_one_letter_code
_entity_poly.pdbx_strand_id
1 'polypeptide(L)'
;MKHLLILFFLLTTNAFAQGPFGDYAVVKDKDGYVNIRAKENVKSKIVGTLKNNTLVYEFLDEEFNPSNWVHIDSGYVHKSRLKMISEFPSIGKGKEKETENSITIAEKGISVTISTQKFDKTKHKITEKKHKYYDELIIDDKRAQGADFIPENHYKSIVVNINGKNVSIPKSAYDDLYEVWVYPYNNQVYYDKEDDVLYIFVRCGDGANAYKVCWQIVKGEYKTRIIGQPF
;
A
#
# COMPACT_ATOMS: atom_id res chain seq x y z
N MET A 1 -8.89 60.57 -19.33
CA MET A 1 -7.88 59.52 -19.09
C MET A 1 -8.57 58.38 -18.35
N LYS A 2 -8.85 57.28 -19.02
CA LYS A 2 -9.52 56.08 -18.44
C LYS A 2 -8.44 55.10 -18.01
N HIS A 3 -8.31 54.86 -16.70
CA HIS A 3 -7.41 53.82 -16.17
C HIS A 3 -8.07 52.45 -16.35
N LEU A 4 -7.46 51.62 -17.20
CA LEU A 4 -7.84 50.23 -17.37
C LEU A 4 -7.15 49.40 -16.27
N LEU A 5 -7.92 48.91 -15.29
CA LEU A 5 -7.44 48.00 -14.26
C LEU A 5 -7.47 46.57 -14.85
N ILE A 6 -6.28 46.02 -15.18
CA ILE A 6 -6.14 44.65 -15.60
C ILE A 6 -6.02 43.81 -14.33
N LEU A 7 -7.09 43.05 -14.02
CA LEU A 7 -7.14 42.11 -12.93
C LEU A 7 -6.45 40.80 -13.42
N PHE A 8 -5.24 40.56 -12.95
CA PHE A 8 -4.49 39.31 -13.23
C PHE A 8 -5.03 38.22 -12.31
N PHE A 9 -5.86 37.31 -12.86
CA PHE A 9 -6.34 36.15 -12.17
C PHE A 9 -5.22 35.09 -12.21
N LEU A 10 -4.46 34.94 -11.12
CA LEU A 10 -3.51 33.87 -10.90
C LEU A 10 -4.30 32.57 -10.68
N LEU A 11 -4.50 31.80 -11.75
CA LEU A 11 -4.91 30.42 -11.69
C LEU A 11 -3.73 29.62 -11.12
N THR A 12 -3.72 29.38 -9.82
CA THR A 12 -2.85 28.37 -9.21
C THR A 12 -3.39 27.00 -9.59
N THR A 13 -2.89 26.45 -10.69
CA THR A 13 -3.05 25.02 -10.98
C THR A 13 -2.21 24.28 -9.96
N ASN A 14 -2.86 23.62 -8.99
CA ASN A 14 -2.21 22.60 -8.20
C ASN A 14 -1.89 21.45 -9.14
N ALA A 15 -0.71 21.49 -9.76
CA ALA A 15 -0.14 20.35 -10.44
C ALA A 15 0.26 19.35 -9.34
N PHE A 16 -0.63 18.44 -9.00
CA PHE A 16 -0.24 17.22 -8.34
C PHE A 16 0.63 16.45 -9.33
N ALA A 17 1.94 16.48 -9.12
CA ALA A 17 2.84 15.56 -9.78
C ALA A 17 2.53 14.15 -9.25
N GLN A 18 1.47 13.54 -9.77
CA GLN A 18 1.24 12.10 -9.59
C GLN A 18 2.09 11.40 -10.64
N GLY A 19 3.30 11.00 -10.22
CA GLY A 19 4.06 10.02 -10.99
C GLY A 19 3.28 8.69 -11.09
N PRO A 20 3.65 7.78 -11.98
CA PRO A 20 3.03 6.47 -12.12
C PRO A 20 3.27 5.66 -10.85
N PHE A 21 2.34 5.77 -9.90
CA PHE A 21 2.39 5.00 -8.67
C PHE A 21 1.87 3.60 -8.96
N GLY A 22 2.69 2.58 -8.70
CA GLY A 22 2.20 1.22 -8.65
C GLY A 22 1.02 1.06 -7.67
N ASP A 23 0.21 0.05 -7.88
CA ASP A 23 -0.93 -0.27 -7.03
C ASP A 23 -1.00 -1.76 -6.74
N TYR A 24 -1.95 -2.20 -5.94
CA TYR A 24 -2.10 -3.60 -5.57
C TYR A 24 -3.21 -4.26 -6.36
N ALA A 25 -2.91 -5.44 -6.87
CA ALA A 25 -3.88 -6.30 -7.51
C ALA A 25 -3.80 -7.73 -6.93
N VAL A 26 -4.82 -8.50 -7.20
CA VAL A 26 -4.84 -9.93 -6.88
C VAL A 26 -5.14 -10.74 -8.11
N VAL A 27 -4.56 -11.92 -8.19
CA VAL A 27 -4.89 -12.89 -9.25
C VAL A 27 -6.34 -13.34 -9.08
N LYS A 28 -7.13 -13.16 -10.15
CA LYS A 28 -8.52 -13.63 -10.29
C LYS A 28 -8.69 -14.26 -11.65
N ASP A 29 -8.48 -15.55 -11.73
CA ASP A 29 -8.57 -16.32 -12.96
C ASP A 29 -9.48 -17.52 -12.80
N LYS A 30 -10.29 -17.81 -13.86
CA LYS A 30 -11.19 -18.95 -13.89
C LYS A 30 -10.47 -20.30 -13.79
N ASP A 31 -9.21 -20.34 -14.22
CA ASP A 31 -8.37 -21.55 -14.19
C ASP A 31 -7.72 -21.76 -12.82
N GLY A 32 -7.92 -20.83 -11.85
CA GLY A 32 -7.38 -20.90 -10.51
C GLY A 32 -5.93 -20.42 -10.39
N TYR A 33 -5.29 -20.03 -11.48
CA TYR A 33 -3.91 -19.56 -11.51
C TYR A 33 -3.63 -18.73 -12.77
N VAL A 34 -2.52 -18.00 -12.76
CA VAL A 34 -2.00 -17.28 -13.93
C VAL A 34 -0.53 -17.61 -14.15
N ASN A 35 -0.12 -17.66 -15.41
CA ASN A 35 1.28 -17.80 -15.78
C ASN A 35 2.01 -16.49 -15.72
N ILE A 36 3.22 -16.50 -15.13
CA ILE A 36 4.19 -15.40 -15.21
C ILE A 36 5.02 -15.62 -16.47
N ARG A 37 5.14 -14.60 -17.30
CA ARG A 37 5.88 -14.63 -18.56
C ARG A 37 7.19 -13.85 -18.45
N ALA A 38 8.21 -14.30 -19.18
CA ALA A 38 9.49 -13.59 -19.23
C ALA A 38 9.43 -12.24 -20.00
N LYS A 39 8.41 -12.04 -20.84
CA LYS A 39 8.16 -10.83 -21.64
C LYS A 39 6.66 -10.62 -21.81
N GLU A 40 6.25 -9.43 -22.18
CA GLU A 40 4.87 -9.01 -22.47
C GLU A 40 4.25 -9.69 -23.70
N ASN A 41 4.28 -11.00 -23.74
CA ASN A 41 3.79 -11.78 -24.88
C ASN A 41 3.29 -13.16 -24.44
N VAL A 42 2.11 -13.55 -24.95
CA VAL A 42 1.49 -14.88 -24.69
C VAL A 42 2.37 -16.05 -25.13
N LYS A 43 3.25 -15.85 -26.12
CA LYS A 43 4.18 -16.87 -26.63
C LYS A 43 5.52 -16.86 -25.90
N SER A 44 5.75 -15.90 -24.97
CA SER A 44 6.96 -15.83 -24.19
C SER A 44 7.04 -17.00 -23.21
N LYS A 45 8.28 -17.38 -22.86
CA LYS A 45 8.55 -18.44 -21.89
C LYS A 45 7.78 -18.19 -20.59
N ILE A 46 7.13 -19.22 -20.06
CA ILE A 46 6.58 -19.23 -18.71
C ILE A 46 7.73 -19.38 -17.74
N VAL A 47 7.88 -18.45 -16.80
CA VAL A 47 8.93 -18.41 -15.79
C VAL A 47 8.40 -18.73 -14.39
N GLY A 48 7.08 -18.77 -14.20
CA GLY A 48 6.44 -19.09 -12.95
C GLY A 48 4.91 -19.09 -13.07
N THR A 49 4.23 -19.31 -11.95
CA THR A 49 2.77 -19.26 -11.83
C THR A 49 2.37 -18.61 -10.53
N LEU A 50 1.22 -17.90 -10.51
CA LEU A 50 0.57 -17.39 -9.31
C LEU A 50 -0.82 -17.99 -9.18
N LYS A 51 -1.18 -18.45 -8.00
CA LYS A 51 -2.52 -18.95 -7.68
C LYS A 51 -3.50 -17.80 -7.48
N ASN A 52 -4.80 -18.07 -7.62
CA ASN A 52 -5.83 -17.10 -7.25
C ASN A 52 -5.63 -16.59 -5.83
N ASN A 53 -6.02 -15.33 -5.62
CA ASN A 53 -5.83 -14.58 -4.38
C ASN A 53 -4.36 -14.32 -4.00
N THR A 54 -3.39 -14.58 -4.90
CA THR A 54 -2.04 -14.06 -4.69
C THR A 54 -2.07 -12.55 -4.86
N LEU A 55 -1.71 -11.82 -3.80
CA LEU A 55 -1.52 -10.37 -3.82
C LEU A 55 -0.24 -10.05 -4.57
N VAL A 56 -0.28 -9.05 -5.44
CA VAL A 56 0.87 -8.53 -6.19
C VAL A 56 0.88 -7.00 -6.10
N TYR A 57 2.06 -6.42 -6.18
CA TYR A 57 2.25 -5.01 -6.45
C TYR A 57 2.62 -4.86 -7.91
N GLU A 58 1.88 -4.02 -8.63
CA GLU A 58 2.13 -3.74 -10.03
C GLU A 58 2.66 -2.34 -10.22
N PHE A 59 3.64 -2.20 -11.11
CA PHE A 59 4.09 -0.89 -11.56
C PHE A 59 3.20 -0.44 -12.69
N LEU A 60 2.36 0.58 -12.44
CA LEU A 60 1.49 1.17 -13.44
C LEU A 60 2.30 2.15 -14.30
N ASP A 61 2.66 1.72 -15.47
CA ASP A 61 3.28 2.56 -16.51
C ASP A 61 2.25 2.85 -17.62
N GLU A 62 1.03 3.21 -17.23
CA GLU A 62 -0.07 3.40 -18.20
C GLU A 62 0.15 4.61 -19.13
N GLU A 63 0.86 5.64 -18.64
CA GLU A 63 1.12 6.85 -19.41
C GLU A 63 2.18 6.64 -20.50
N PHE A 64 3.17 5.79 -20.23
CA PHE A 64 4.32 5.55 -21.09
C PHE A 64 4.22 4.23 -21.87
N ASN A 65 3.48 3.25 -21.37
CA ASN A 65 3.31 1.95 -22.01
C ASN A 65 1.91 1.36 -21.76
N PRO A 66 0.92 1.62 -22.62
CA PRO A 66 -0.43 1.10 -22.50
C PRO A 66 -0.52 -0.41 -22.79
N SER A 67 0.41 -1.19 -22.31
CA SER A 67 0.44 -2.64 -22.45
C SER A 67 -0.71 -3.32 -21.71
N ASN A 68 -1.21 -4.42 -22.27
CA ASN A 68 -2.11 -5.33 -21.54
C ASN A 68 -1.38 -6.23 -20.55
N TRP A 69 -0.11 -6.01 -20.34
CA TRP A 69 0.75 -6.75 -19.42
C TRP A 69 1.21 -5.86 -18.26
N VAL A 70 1.25 -6.45 -17.10
CA VAL A 70 1.73 -5.83 -15.87
C VAL A 70 3.09 -6.43 -15.52
N HIS A 71 4.03 -5.56 -15.20
CA HIS A 71 5.31 -5.98 -14.63
C HIS A 71 5.15 -6.19 -13.12
N ILE A 72 5.55 -7.36 -12.65
CA ILE A 72 5.70 -7.72 -11.25
C ILE A 72 7.14 -8.19 -11.02
N ASP A 73 7.61 -8.29 -9.79
CA ASP A 73 9.00 -8.64 -9.47
C ASP A 73 9.55 -9.87 -10.21
N SER A 74 8.68 -10.83 -10.52
CA SER A 74 9.07 -12.11 -11.15
C SER A 74 8.86 -12.19 -12.67
N GLY A 75 8.36 -11.12 -13.30
CA GLY A 75 8.09 -11.07 -14.74
C GLY A 75 6.77 -10.40 -15.08
N TYR A 76 6.07 -10.89 -16.10
CA TYR A 76 4.89 -10.23 -16.65
C TYR A 76 3.63 -11.07 -16.52
N VAL A 77 2.53 -10.45 -16.09
CA VAL A 77 1.19 -11.05 -15.99
C VAL A 77 0.23 -10.24 -16.85
N HIS A 78 -0.71 -10.89 -17.54
CA HIS A 78 -1.71 -10.19 -18.35
C HIS A 78 -2.75 -9.52 -17.44
N LYS A 79 -3.05 -8.23 -17.66
CA LYS A 79 -3.99 -7.41 -16.86
C LYS A 79 -5.33 -8.08 -16.65
N SER A 80 -5.89 -8.76 -17.67
CA SER A 80 -7.19 -9.44 -17.58
C SER A 80 -7.23 -10.59 -16.56
N ARG A 81 -6.12 -10.97 -15.97
CA ARG A 81 -6.00 -12.02 -14.95
C ARG A 81 -5.85 -11.46 -13.53
N LEU A 82 -5.83 -10.15 -13.44
CA LEU A 82 -5.68 -9.41 -12.19
C LEU A 82 -6.95 -8.60 -11.92
N LYS A 83 -7.23 -8.39 -10.66
CA LYS A 83 -8.26 -7.47 -10.18
C LYS A 83 -7.62 -6.54 -9.18
N MET A 84 -7.76 -5.23 -9.40
CA MET A 84 -7.25 -4.22 -8.47
C MET A 84 -7.96 -4.34 -7.12
N ILE A 85 -7.24 -4.17 -6.02
CA ILE A 85 -7.89 -4.20 -4.69
C ILE A 85 -8.93 -3.10 -4.52
N SER A 86 -8.74 -1.95 -5.18
CA SER A 86 -9.68 -0.83 -5.21
C SER A 86 -11.00 -1.11 -5.92
N GLU A 87 -11.09 -2.18 -6.71
CA GLU A 87 -12.32 -2.63 -7.37
C GLU A 87 -13.22 -3.47 -6.44
N PHE A 88 -12.72 -3.90 -5.29
CA PHE A 88 -13.54 -4.55 -4.27
C PHE A 88 -14.35 -3.53 -3.46
N PRO A 89 -15.48 -3.94 -2.87
CA PRO A 89 -16.26 -3.07 -2.00
C PRO A 89 -15.41 -2.50 -0.86
N SER A 90 -15.43 -1.17 -0.75
CA SER A 90 -14.77 -0.46 0.34
C SER A 90 -15.58 -0.62 1.63
N ILE A 91 -14.91 -0.83 2.74
CA ILE A 91 -15.48 -0.88 4.09
C ILE A 91 -15.37 0.51 4.72
N GLY A 92 -16.49 1.00 5.27
CA GLY A 92 -16.54 2.19 6.12
C GLY A 92 -16.12 3.51 5.47
N LYS A 93 -16.05 3.59 4.13
CA LYS A 93 -15.67 4.82 3.41
C LYS A 93 -16.59 5.99 3.76
N GLY A 94 -16.00 7.09 4.23
CA GLY A 94 -16.73 8.29 4.69
C GLY A 94 -17.37 8.15 6.07
N LYS A 95 -17.04 7.11 6.84
CA LYS A 95 -17.52 6.84 8.21
C LYS A 95 -16.38 6.56 9.18
N GLU A 96 -15.15 6.87 8.76
CA GLU A 96 -13.94 6.67 9.55
C GLU A 96 -14.00 7.51 10.83
N LYS A 97 -13.46 6.94 11.91
CA LYS A 97 -13.27 7.66 13.18
C LYS A 97 -11.79 7.90 13.40
N GLU A 98 -11.42 9.14 13.33
CA GLU A 98 -10.03 9.60 13.44
C GLU A 98 -9.78 10.24 14.81
N THR A 99 -8.59 10.01 15.34
CA THR A 99 -7.99 10.76 16.45
C THR A 99 -6.58 11.16 16.05
N GLU A 100 -5.88 11.93 16.90
CA GLU A 100 -4.49 12.30 16.65
C GLU A 100 -3.58 11.11 16.34
N ASN A 101 -3.82 9.98 16.99
CA ASN A 101 -2.92 8.82 16.96
C ASN A 101 -3.61 7.53 16.49
N SER A 102 -4.81 7.60 15.94
CA SER A 102 -5.48 6.41 15.45
C SER A 102 -6.57 6.70 14.42
N ILE A 103 -6.84 5.71 13.59
CA ILE A 103 -8.00 5.67 12.71
C ILE A 103 -8.73 4.33 12.88
N THR A 104 -10.07 4.40 12.97
CA THR A 104 -10.93 3.21 12.96
C THR A 104 -11.84 3.27 11.74
N ILE A 105 -11.80 2.22 10.94
CA ILE A 105 -12.60 2.00 9.74
C ILE A 105 -13.52 0.81 10.03
N ALA A 106 -14.84 1.02 10.05
CA ALA A 106 -15.76 -0.04 10.46
C ALA A 106 -17.06 -0.01 9.67
N GLU A 107 -17.50 -1.18 9.20
CA GLU A 107 -18.80 -1.40 8.58
C GLU A 107 -19.17 -2.89 8.55
N LYS A 108 -20.45 -3.21 8.73
CA LYS A 108 -21.04 -4.56 8.52
C LYS A 108 -20.28 -5.71 9.20
N GLY A 109 -19.93 -5.53 10.47
CA GLY A 109 -19.23 -6.56 11.25
C GLY A 109 -17.71 -6.62 11.04
N ILE A 110 -17.15 -5.79 10.17
CA ILE A 110 -15.71 -5.63 10.00
C ILE A 110 -15.27 -4.34 10.66
N SER A 111 -14.17 -4.39 11.42
CA SER A 111 -13.54 -3.22 12.02
C SER A 111 -12.02 -3.36 11.96
N VAL A 112 -11.37 -2.30 11.49
CA VAL A 112 -9.91 -2.17 11.45
C VAL A 112 -9.54 -0.90 12.20
N THR A 113 -8.71 -1.03 13.24
CA THR A 113 -8.16 0.11 13.96
C THR A 113 -6.64 0.11 13.81
N ILE A 114 -6.11 1.18 13.23
CA ILE A 114 -4.67 1.44 13.12
C ILE A 114 -4.33 2.50 14.15
N SER A 115 -3.34 2.23 14.99
CA SER A 115 -2.87 3.17 16.00
C SER A 115 -1.37 3.37 15.89
N THR A 116 -0.94 4.61 16.12
CA THR A 116 0.46 5.02 16.12
C THR A 116 0.92 5.41 17.52
N GLN A 117 2.20 5.51 17.69
CA GLN A 117 2.84 6.09 18.88
C GLN A 117 4.11 6.81 18.48
N LYS A 118 4.54 7.77 19.31
CA LYS A 118 5.81 8.48 19.14
C LYS A 118 6.96 7.47 19.16
N PHE A 119 7.92 7.65 18.27
CA PHE A 119 9.13 6.85 18.25
C PHE A 119 10.08 7.27 19.39
N ASP A 120 10.53 6.30 20.16
CA ASP A 120 11.48 6.50 21.24
C ASP A 120 12.83 5.85 20.89
N LYS A 121 13.73 6.66 20.34
CA LYS A 121 15.05 6.21 19.89
C LYS A 121 15.90 5.50 20.96
N THR A 122 15.59 5.73 22.24
CA THR A 122 16.36 5.11 23.35
C THR A 122 16.04 3.62 23.54
N LYS A 123 14.96 3.15 22.92
CA LYS A 123 14.49 1.76 22.99
C LYS A 123 14.85 0.91 21.77
N HIS A 124 15.59 1.49 20.82
CA HIS A 124 15.88 0.86 19.55
C HIS A 124 17.37 0.90 19.22
N LYS A 125 17.87 -0.15 18.57
CA LYS A 125 19.19 -0.16 17.96
C LYS A 125 19.12 0.54 16.62
N ILE A 126 19.83 1.65 16.46
CA ILE A 126 19.82 2.45 15.25
C ILE A 126 21.20 2.42 14.62
N THR A 127 21.29 2.07 13.37
CA THR A 127 22.51 2.04 12.56
C THR A 127 22.23 2.53 11.14
N GLU A 128 23.27 2.84 10.39
CA GLU A 128 23.19 3.19 8.99
C GLU A 128 23.94 2.17 8.15
N LYS A 129 23.35 1.74 7.05
CA LYS A 129 24.00 0.93 6.04
C LYS A 129 24.38 1.82 4.87
N LYS A 130 25.69 1.93 4.62
CA LYS A 130 26.24 2.75 3.55
C LYS A 130 26.06 2.07 2.20
N HIS A 131 25.47 2.79 1.24
CA HIS A 131 25.41 2.46 -0.17
C HIS A 131 26.23 3.48 -0.98
N LYS A 132 26.43 3.23 -2.25
CA LYS A 132 27.28 4.11 -3.10
C LYS A 132 26.70 5.53 -3.22
N TYR A 133 25.38 5.68 -3.22
CA TYR A 133 24.69 6.95 -3.51
C TYR A 133 23.77 7.43 -2.40
N TYR A 134 23.49 6.60 -1.40
CA TYR A 134 22.60 6.92 -0.28
C TYR A 134 22.94 6.08 0.94
N ASP A 135 22.48 6.52 2.09
CA ASP A 135 22.57 5.77 3.33
C ASP A 135 21.18 5.23 3.65
N GLU A 136 21.11 4.00 4.13
CA GLU A 136 19.88 3.33 4.50
C GLU A 136 19.78 3.26 6.03
N LEU A 137 18.71 3.79 6.59
CA LEU A 137 18.45 3.72 8.03
C LEU A 137 18.02 2.30 8.42
N ILE A 138 18.70 1.72 9.38
CA ILE A 138 18.42 0.40 9.92
C ILE A 138 18.00 0.55 11.38
N ILE A 139 16.81 0.08 11.73
CA ILE A 139 16.28 0.08 13.09
C ILE A 139 15.98 -1.38 13.49
N ASP A 140 16.55 -1.83 14.59
CA ASP A 140 16.41 -3.20 15.11
C ASP A 140 16.73 -4.28 14.05
N ASP A 141 17.83 -4.04 13.32
CA ASP A 141 18.35 -4.90 12.24
C ASP A 141 17.44 -5.02 11.00
N LYS A 142 16.46 -4.13 10.84
CA LYS A 142 15.57 -4.02 9.68
C LYS A 142 15.70 -2.67 9.00
N ARG A 143 15.52 -2.63 7.68
CA ARG A 143 15.35 -1.37 6.96
C ARG A 143 14.17 -0.59 7.50
N ALA A 144 14.36 0.68 7.86
CA ALA A 144 13.28 1.56 8.28
C ALA A 144 12.49 2.07 7.06
N GLN A 145 11.37 1.41 6.75
CA GLN A 145 10.52 1.84 5.65
C GLN A 145 9.82 3.16 5.99
N GLY A 146 9.94 4.15 5.12
CA GLY A 146 9.33 5.46 5.30
C GLY A 146 10.21 6.49 6.00
N ALA A 147 11.45 6.14 6.42
CA ALA A 147 12.32 7.06 7.15
C ALA A 147 13.78 6.98 6.70
N ASP A 148 14.39 8.15 6.36
CA ASP A 148 15.85 8.31 6.16
C ASP A 148 16.53 8.85 7.41
N PHE A 149 15.76 9.40 8.34
CA PHE A 149 16.23 9.97 9.60
C PHE A 149 15.47 9.33 10.77
N ILE A 150 15.82 9.70 11.98
CA ILE A 150 15.11 9.24 13.18
C ILE A 150 13.62 9.57 13.01
N PRO A 151 12.74 8.57 12.94
CA PRO A 151 11.32 8.80 12.67
C PRO A 151 10.61 9.50 13.84
N GLU A 152 9.51 10.18 13.54
CA GLU A 152 8.67 10.80 14.56
C GLU A 152 7.72 9.79 15.20
N ASN A 153 7.20 8.86 14.40
CA ASN A 153 6.22 7.87 14.84
C ASN A 153 6.37 6.52 14.13
N HIS A 154 5.71 5.53 14.71
CA HIS A 154 5.59 4.19 14.15
C HIS A 154 4.27 3.54 14.57
N TYR A 155 3.94 2.37 14.01
CA TYR A 155 2.76 1.62 14.42
C TYR A 155 2.84 1.19 15.89
N LYS A 156 1.78 1.50 16.64
CA LYS A 156 1.52 0.93 17.95
C LYS A 156 0.82 -0.42 17.81
N SER A 157 -0.23 -0.46 16.98
CA SER A 157 -1.01 -1.69 16.75
C SER A 157 -1.85 -1.58 15.47
N ILE A 158 -2.15 -2.74 14.89
CA ILE A 158 -3.19 -2.94 13.90
C ILE A 158 -4.15 -3.97 14.49
N VAL A 159 -5.37 -3.53 14.83
CA VAL A 159 -6.42 -4.39 15.43
C VAL A 159 -7.50 -4.63 14.39
N VAL A 160 -7.77 -5.88 14.09
CA VAL A 160 -8.78 -6.30 13.13
C VAL A 160 -9.81 -7.16 13.82
N ASN A 161 -11.09 -6.85 13.64
CA ASN A 161 -12.20 -7.67 14.10
C ASN A 161 -13.12 -7.99 12.92
N ILE A 162 -13.47 -9.26 12.76
CA ILE A 162 -14.40 -9.73 11.74
C ILE A 162 -15.50 -10.53 12.46
N ASN A 163 -16.74 -10.01 12.43
CA ASN A 163 -17.90 -10.63 13.05
C ASN A 163 -17.70 -11.01 14.52
N GLY A 164 -17.08 -10.09 15.30
CA GLY A 164 -16.79 -10.28 16.72
C GLY A 164 -15.54 -11.10 17.03
N LYS A 165 -14.85 -11.63 16.02
CA LYS A 165 -13.59 -12.37 16.21
C LYS A 165 -12.40 -11.49 15.90
N ASN A 166 -11.42 -11.45 16.81
CA ASN A 166 -10.17 -10.73 16.58
C ASN A 166 -9.25 -11.55 15.65
N VAL A 167 -8.68 -10.86 14.67
CA VAL A 167 -7.63 -11.39 13.80
C VAL A 167 -6.29 -10.94 14.34
N SER A 168 -5.39 -11.88 14.56
CA SER A 168 -4.04 -11.60 15.04
C SER A 168 -3.16 -11.14 13.88
N ILE A 169 -2.74 -9.88 13.89
CA ILE A 169 -1.70 -9.35 12.99
C ILE A 169 -0.38 -9.38 13.77
N PRO A 170 0.61 -10.17 13.35
CA PRO A 170 1.88 -10.26 14.08
C PRO A 170 2.62 -8.93 14.03
N LYS A 171 3.33 -8.57 15.10
CA LYS A 171 4.10 -7.32 15.16
C LYS A 171 5.10 -7.20 14.00
N SER A 172 5.72 -8.31 13.59
CA SER A 172 6.62 -8.38 12.44
C SER A 172 5.98 -7.97 11.09
N ALA A 173 4.65 -7.85 11.05
CA ALA A 173 3.94 -7.35 9.87
C ALA A 173 3.90 -5.82 9.76
N TYR A 174 4.43 -5.07 10.77
CA TYR A 174 4.40 -3.60 10.75
C TYR A 174 5.50 -2.94 11.62
N ASP A 175 6.41 -3.70 12.23
CA ASP A 175 7.43 -3.16 13.15
C ASP A 175 8.63 -2.49 12.46
N ASP A 176 8.70 -2.55 11.13
CA ASP A 176 9.68 -1.90 10.27
C ASP A 176 9.10 -0.73 9.46
N LEU A 177 7.85 -0.32 9.75
CA LEU A 177 7.14 0.75 9.07
C LEU A 177 7.06 1.99 9.96
N TYR A 178 7.48 3.13 9.42
CA TYR A 178 7.60 4.40 10.12
C TYR A 178 6.87 5.52 9.39
N GLU A 179 6.79 6.72 9.96
CA GLU A 179 6.11 7.90 9.42
C GLU A 179 4.67 7.60 9.01
N VAL A 180 3.93 6.98 9.93
CA VAL A 180 2.58 6.46 9.69
C VAL A 180 1.56 7.58 9.76
N TRP A 181 0.70 7.66 8.74
CA TRP A 181 -0.39 8.63 8.66
C TRP A 181 -1.74 7.98 8.89
N VAL A 182 -2.47 8.46 9.87
CA VAL A 182 -3.79 7.91 10.28
C VAL A 182 -4.97 8.71 9.71
N TYR A 183 -4.79 9.31 8.54
CA TYR A 183 -5.86 10.06 7.84
C TYR A 183 -6.72 9.14 6.97
N PRO A 184 -8.03 9.42 6.79
CA PRO A 184 -8.94 8.57 6.01
C PRO A 184 -8.49 8.28 4.58
N TYR A 185 -7.95 9.27 3.86
CA TYR A 185 -7.50 9.08 2.48
C TYR A 185 -6.22 8.25 2.35
N ASN A 186 -5.46 8.09 3.44
CA ASN A 186 -4.24 7.28 3.50
C ASN A 186 -4.52 5.83 3.90
N ASN A 187 -5.67 5.56 4.54
CA ASN A 187 -6.02 4.28 5.12
C ASN A 187 -7.34 3.80 4.53
N GLN A 188 -7.32 2.69 3.84
CA GLN A 188 -8.49 2.14 3.15
C GLN A 188 -8.60 0.65 3.44
N VAL A 189 -9.83 0.16 3.49
CA VAL A 189 -10.13 -1.25 3.72
C VAL A 189 -11.07 -1.72 2.63
N TYR A 190 -10.73 -2.85 2.00
CA TYR A 190 -11.53 -3.47 0.96
C TYR A 190 -11.83 -4.92 1.33
N TYR A 191 -12.98 -5.42 0.91
CA TYR A 191 -13.40 -6.77 1.24
C TYR A 191 -13.93 -7.53 0.02
N ASP A 192 -13.24 -8.61 -0.30
CA ASP A 192 -13.70 -9.62 -1.24
C ASP A 192 -14.58 -10.62 -0.51
N LYS A 193 -15.90 -10.46 -0.64
CA LYS A 193 -16.87 -11.32 0.02
C LYS A 193 -16.90 -12.74 -0.54
N GLU A 194 -16.54 -12.91 -1.82
CA GLU A 194 -16.61 -14.19 -2.50
C GLU A 194 -15.57 -15.18 -1.95
N ASP A 195 -14.34 -14.69 -1.78
CA ASP A 195 -13.23 -15.51 -1.27
C ASP A 195 -12.93 -15.28 0.22
N ASP A 196 -13.71 -14.44 0.90
CA ASP A 196 -13.52 -14.03 2.31
C ASP A 196 -12.11 -13.47 2.54
N VAL A 197 -11.76 -12.43 1.76
CA VAL A 197 -10.44 -11.78 1.84
C VAL A 197 -10.60 -10.30 2.19
N LEU A 198 -9.95 -9.87 3.27
CA LEU A 198 -9.84 -8.47 3.66
C LEU A 198 -8.48 -7.92 3.25
N TYR A 199 -8.49 -6.76 2.63
CA TYR A 199 -7.29 -5.98 2.26
C TYR A 199 -7.27 -4.70 3.07
N ILE A 200 -6.17 -4.46 3.79
CA ILE A 200 -5.92 -3.21 4.50
C ILE A 200 -4.82 -2.49 3.74
N PHE A 201 -5.16 -1.39 3.11
CA PHE A 201 -4.25 -0.57 2.32
C PHE A 201 -3.90 0.69 3.07
N VAL A 202 -2.60 0.99 3.15
CA VAL A 202 -2.10 2.21 3.78
C VAL A 202 -1.02 2.83 2.90
N ARG A 203 -1.01 4.16 2.86
CA ARG A 203 -0.02 4.98 2.17
C ARG A 203 0.59 5.94 3.18
N CYS A 204 1.91 5.91 3.31
CA CYS A 204 2.66 6.69 4.29
C CYS A 204 3.98 7.19 3.71
N GLY A 205 4.66 8.03 4.50
CA GLY A 205 5.91 8.66 4.12
C GLY A 205 5.72 9.79 3.12
N ASP A 206 6.77 10.54 2.87
CA ASP A 206 6.80 11.68 1.95
C ASP A 206 8.01 11.61 1.02
N GLY A 207 7.88 12.21 -0.17
CA GLY A 207 8.95 12.27 -1.16
C GLY A 207 9.52 10.89 -1.49
N ALA A 208 10.83 10.77 -1.49
CA ALA A 208 11.56 9.54 -1.82
C ALA A 208 11.32 8.38 -0.82
N ASN A 209 10.82 8.69 0.39
CA ASN A 209 10.53 7.71 1.42
C ASN A 209 9.06 7.29 1.46
N ALA A 210 8.23 7.82 0.56
CA ALA A 210 6.85 7.37 0.47
C ALA A 210 6.79 5.86 0.22
N TYR A 211 5.90 5.18 0.91
CA TYR A 211 5.62 3.77 0.69
C TYR A 211 4.11 3.51 0.74
N LYS A 212 3.74 2.43 0.12
CA LYS A 212 2.42 1.82 0.24
C LYS A 212 2.58 0.47 0.90
N VAL A 213 1.59 0.04 1.65
CA VAL A 213 1.55 -1.32 2.19
C VAL A 213 0.13 -1.86 2.10
N CYS A 214 0.03 -3.13 1.72
CA CYS A 214 -1.22 -3.85 1.74
C CYS A 214 -1.07 -5.12 2.57
N TRP A 215 -1.86 -5.26 3.63
CA TRP A 215 -2.02 -6.50 4.38
C TRP A 215 -3.20 -7.27 3.85
N GLN A 216 -3.03 -8.57 3.70
CA GLN A 216 -4.05 -9.50 3.26
C GLN A 216 -4.43 -10.44 4.40
N ILE A 217 -5.73 -10.49 4.72
CA ILE A 217 -6.33 -11.39 5.67
C ILE A 217 -7.27 -12.33 4.90
N VAL A 218 -7.04 -13.61 4.97
CA VAL A 218 -7.83 -14.63 4.25
C VAL A 218 -8.59 -15.48 5.26
N LYS A 219 -9.92 -15.52 5.16
CA LYS A 219 -10.80 -16.30 6.04
C LYS A 219 -10.54 -16.04 7.54
N GLY A 220 -10.30 -14.76 7.87
CA GLY A 220 -10.04 -14.34 9.25
C GLY A 220 -8.63 -14.62 9.76
N GLU A 221 -7.67 -14.99 8.91
CA GLU A 221 -6.27 -15.20 9.26
C GLU A 221 -5.34 -14.28 8.49
N TYR A 222 -4.36 -13.69 9.17
CA TYR A 222 -3.30 -12.92 8.52
C TYR A 222 -2.51 -13.82 7.57
N LYS A 223 -2.41 -13.42 6.32
CA LYS A 223 -1.70 -14.20 5.30
C LYS A 223 -0.34 -13.62 4.94
N THR A 224 -0.31 -12.34 4.58
CA THR A 224 0.89 -11.68 4.06
C THR A 224 0.73 -10.17 4.08
N ARG A 225 1.84 -9.46 3.85
CA ARG A 225 1.85 -8.07 3.42
C ARG A 225 2.78 -7.91 2.23
N ILE A 226 2.51 -6.90 1.43
CA ILE A 226 3.44 -6.40 0.40
C ILE A 226 3.64 -4.91 0.62
N ILE A 227 4.90 -4.48 0.56
CA ILE A 227 5.29 -3.07 0.58
C ILE A 227 5.63 -2.70 -0.86
N GLY A 228 4.96 -1.67 -1.38
CA GLY A 228 5.25 -1.07 -2.66
C GLY A 228 5.94 0.27 -2.47
N GLN A 229 6.96 0.54 -3.25
CA GLN A 229 7.58 1.85 -3.33
C GLN A 229 7.00 2.57 -4.55
N PRO A 230 6.66 3.86 -4.43
CA PRO A 230 6.03 4.60 -5.52
C PRO A 230 6.99 4.96 -6.68
N PHE A 231 8.30 4.69 -6.53
CA PHE A 231 9.34 5.07 -7.51
C PHE A 231 10.24 3.89 -7.85
#